data_d788d5284671b3c6d0a8141ffabf6dfe
#
_entry.id   d788d5284671b3c6d0a8141ffabf6dfe
#
_cell.length_a   1.000
_cell.length_b   1.000
_cell.length_c   1.000
_cell.angle_alpha   90.00
_cell.angle_beta   90.00
_cell.angle_gamma   90.00
#
_symmetry.space_group_name_H-M   'P 1'
#
loop_
_entity.id
_entity.type
_entity.pdbx_description
1 polymer ?
#
loop_
_entity_poly.entity_id
_entity_poly.type
_entity_poly.pdbx_seq_one_letter_code
_entity_poly.pdbx_strand_id
1 'polypeptide(L)'
;MKKFILMTFFAGLCAIFGCSAKTFESVDAAEFAREIAKKGVQIVDVRTAAEYAEGHIPNAVNIDVYSEDFADKIAKLDKERTVAIYCRSGRRSKSAAEQAVKQGFKVVELDGGVLSWRGKLER
;
A
#
# COMPACT_ATOMS: atom_id res chain seq x y z
N MET A 1 -28.88 -15.65 24.46
CA MET A 1 -29.24 -14.39 23.90
C MET A 1 -28.35 -13.29 24.35
N LYS A 2 -28.26 -13.13 25.61
CA LYS A 2 -27.43 -12.08 26.13
C LYS A 2 -26.01 -12.17 25.68
N LYS A 3 -25.56 -13.37 25.52
CA LYS A 3 -24.19 -13.54 25.09
C LYS A 3 -23.93 -12.97 23.76
N PHE A 4 -24.90 -13.10 22.88
CA PHE A 4 -24.72 -12.56 21.56
C PHE A 4 -24.51 -11.09 21.62
N ILE A 5 -25.32 -10.45 22.40
CA ILE A 5 -25.28 -9.01 22.50
C ILE A 5 -23.95 -8.57 23.02
N LEU A 6 -23.46 -9.30 24.01
CA LEU A 6 -22.17 -8.97 24.57
C LEU A 6 -21.07 -9.06 23.55
N MET A 7 -21.11 -10.13 22.80
CA MET A 7 -20.06 -10.30 21.83
C MET A 7 -20.10 -9.26 20.78
N THR A 8 -21.28 -8.93 20.36
CA THR A 8 -21.44 -7.89 19.36
C THR A 8 -20.90 -6.58 19.85
N PHE A 9 -21.24 -6.29 21.07
CA PHE A 9 -20.80 -5.06 21.65
C PHE A 9 -19.27 -5.01 21.74
N PHE A 10 -18.71 -6.10 22.16
CA PHE A 10 -17.30 -6.19 22.30
C PHE A 10 -16.60 -6.03 20.96
N ALA A 11 -17.14 -6.65 19.96
CA ALA A 11 -16.58 -6.52 18.63
C ALA A 11 -16.64 -5.08 18.17
N GLY A 12 -17.73 -4.41 18.47
CA GLY A 12 -17.85 -3.02 18.10
C GLY A 12 -16.81 -2.17 18.77
N LEU A 13 -16.57 -2.44 20.01
CA LEU A 13 -15.58 -1.69 20.75
C LEU A 13 -14.21 -1.91 20.17
N CYS A 14 -13.92 -3.13 19.87
CA CYS A 14 -12.65 -3.47 19.28
C CYS A 14 -12.47 -2.75 17.97
N ALA A 15 -13.50 -2.73 17.18
CA ALA A 15 -13.44 -2.08 15.90
C ALA A 15 -13.15 -0.59 16.03
N ILE A 16 -13.74 0.03 17.02
CA ILE A 16 -13.50 1.43 17.22
C ILE A 16 -12.03 1.68 17.48
N PHE A 17 -11.44 0.89 18.31
CA PHE A 17 -10.03 1.03 18.59
C PHE A 17 -9.19 0.69 17.40
N GLY A 18 -9.39 -0.50 16.88
CA GLY A 18 -8.58 -0.99 15.81
C GLY A 18 -8.65 -0.10 14.59
N CYS A 19 -9.83 0.38 14.33
CA CYS A 19 -9.99 1.17 13.13
C CYS A 19 -9.32 2.50 13.22
N SER A 20 -9.12 2.98 14.41
CA SER A 20 -8.48 4.27 14.53
C SER A 20 -7.02 4.19 14.09
N ALA A 21 -6.45 3.03 14.17
CA ALA A 21 -5.07 2.89 13.73
C ALA A 21 -5.05 2.82 12.23
N LYS A 22 -4.42 3.77 11.62
CA LYS A 22 -4.25 3.76 10.19
C LYS A 22 -3.13 2.82 9.88
N THR A 23 -3.45 1.61 9.55
CA THR A 23 -2.43 0.60 9.39
C THR A 23 -2.38 0.10 7.97
N PHE A 24 -1.21 -0.26 7.59
CA PHE A 24 -0.95 -0.98 6.36
C PHE A 24 0.02 -2.09 6.73
N GLU A 25 0.13 -3.09 5.87
CA GLU A 25 1.09 -4.15 6.10
C GLU A 25 2.39 -3.84 5.40
N SER A 26 3.49 -3.89 6.15
CA SER A 26 4.80 -3.71 5.59
C SER A 26 5.42 -5.09 5.49
N VAL A 27 5.75 -5.54 4.30
CA VAL A 27 6.16 -6.92 4.07
C VAL A 27 7.49 -6.99 3.36
N ASP A 28 8.13 -8.16 3.42
CA ASP A 28 9.41 -8.33 2.74
C ASP A 28 9.18 -8.59 1.24
N ALA A 29 10.26 -8.71 0.50
CA ALA A 29 10.18 -8.84 -0.94
C ALA A 29 9.45 -10.10 -1.38
N ALA A 30 9.65 -11.20 -0.68
CA ALA A 30 9.00 -12.45 -1.05
C ALA A 30 7.49 -12.35 -0.88
N GLU A 31 7.06 -11.77 0.23
CA GLU A 31 5.65 -11.60 0.47
C GLU A 31 5.06 -10.56 -0.48
N PHE A 32 5.80 -9.49 -0.75
CA PHE A 32 5.34 -8.47 -1.70
C PHE A 32 5.13 -9.09 -3.08
N ALA A 33 6.03 -9.97 -3.49
CA ALA A 33 5.88 -10.65 -4.77
C ALA A 33 4.60 -11.48 -4.80
N ARG A 34 4.28 -12.13 -3.70
CA ARG A 34 3.03 -12.91 -3.63
C ARG A 34 1.81 -12.00 -3.69
N GLU A 35 1.90 -10.87 -3.00
CA GLU A 35 0.75 -9.96 -2.98
C GLU A 35 0.47 -9.36 -4.35
N ILE A 36 1.51 -8.93 -5.05
CA ILE A 36 1.29 -8.28 -6.35
C ILE A 36 0.92 -9.29 -7.44
N ALA A 37 1.11 -10.57 -7.19
CA ALA A 37 0.69 -11.59 -8.14
C ALA A 37 -0.81 -11.83 -8.07
N LYS A 38 -1.46 -11.38 -7.01
CA LYS A 38 -2.91 -11.57 -6.88
C LYS A 38 -3.64 -10.71 -7.87
N LYS A 39 -4.78 -11.23 -8.33
CA LYS A 39 -5.55 -10.53 -9.33
C LYS A 39 -6.07 -9.21 -8.78
N GLY A 40 -5.96 -8.18 -9.57
CA GLY A 40 -6.55 -6.90 -9.23
C GLY A 40 -5.71 -5.98 -8.37
N VAL A 41 -4.53 -6.41 -7.93
CA VAL A 41 -3.68 -5.55 -7.12
C VAL A 41 -3.12 -4.43 -7.98
N GLN A 42 -3.16 -3.22 -7.45
CA GLN A 42 -2.66 -2.02 -8.12
C GLN A 42 -1.28 -1.71 -7.55
N ILE A 43 -0.26 -1.73 -8.39
CA ILE A 43 1.12 -1.53 -7.96
C ILE A 43 1.52 -0.09 -8.19
N VAL A 44 2.01 0.58 -7.15
CA VAL A 44 2.35 2.00 -7.23
C VAL A 44 3.79 2.22 -6.78
N ASP A 45 4.58 2.77 -7.68
CA ASP A 45 5.96 3.18 -7.42
C ASP A 45 5.90 4.66 -7.05
N VAL A 46 6.25 4.98 -5.80
CA VAL A 46 6.12 6.36 -5.33
C VAL A 46 7.44 7.13 -5.38
N ARG A 47 8.37 6.63 -6.19
CA ARG A 47 9.65 7.31 -6.40
C ARG A 47 9.47 8.43 -7.44
N THR A 48 10.56 9.13 -7.71
CA THR A 48 10.52 10.15 -8.76
C THR A 48 10.38 9.51 -10.13
N ALA A 49 9.97 10.31 -11.10
CA ALA A 49 9.85 9.83 -12.48
C ALA A 49 11.18 9.34 -13.02
N ALA A 50 12.27 10.01 -12.65
CA ALA A 50 13.60 9.59 -13.12
C ALA A 50 13.99 8.22 -12.57
N GLU A 51 13.72 7.98 -11.30
CA GLU A 51 14.00 6.67 -10.70
C GLU A 51 13.17 5.59 -11.37
N TYR A 52 11.89 5.88 -11.57
CA TYR A 52 10.98 4.94 -12.22
C TYR A 52 11.48 4.56 -13.62
N ALA A 53 11.95 5.56 -14.36
CA ALA A 53 12.43 5.32 -15.72
C ALA A 53 13.67 4.44 -15.76
N GLU A 54 14.45 4.44 -14.71
CA GLU A 54 15.65 3.61 -14.65
C GLU A 54 15.34 2.14 -14.45
N GLY A 55 14.15 1.85 -13.95
CA GLY A 55 13.73 0.48 -13.74
C GLY A 55 12.66 0.43 -12.66
N HIS A 56 11.59 -0.30 -12.92
CA HIS A 56 10.48 -0.41 -11.97
C HIS A 56 9.89 -1.80 -12.04
N ILE A 57 9.17 -2.17 -11.00
CA ILE A 57 8.50 -3.46 -10.96
C ILE A 57 7.44 -3.49 -12.07
N PRO A 58 7.36 -4.58 -12.83
CA PRO A 58 6.40 -4.66 -13.93
C PRO A 58 4.98 -4.32 -13.50
N ASN A 59 4.30 -3.55 -14.32
CA ASN A 59 2.91 -3.12 -14.11
C ASN A 59 2.74 -2.03 -13.06
N ALA A 60 3.83 -1.55 -12.47
CA ALA A 60 3.73 -0.47 -11.51
C ALA A 60 3.43 0.84 -12.23
N VAL A 61 2.55 1.65 -11.65
CA VAL A 61 2.36 3.01 -12.12
C VAL A 61 3.17 3.93 -11.21
N ASN A 62 3.63 5.03 -11.77
CA ASN A 62 4.47 5.95 -11.02
C ASN A 62 3.64 7.12 -10.48
N ILE A 63 3.61 7.27 -9.18
CA ILE A 63 2.98 8.43 -8.54
C ILE A 63 3.94 8.91 -7.48
N ASP A 64 4.67 9.97 -7.78
CA ASP A 64 5.71 10.50 -6.91
C ASP A 64 5.10 11.05 -5.63
N VAL A 65 5.52 10.51 -4.48
CA VAL A 65 4.94 10.92 -3.20
C VAL A 65 5.24 12.38 -2.87
N TYR A 66 6.28 12.95 -3.46
CA TYR A 66 6.62 14.34 -3.21
C TYR A 66 5.87 15.31 -4.14
N SER A 67 5.10 14.79 -5.05
CA SER A 67 4.35 15.62 -5.97
C SER A 67 3.18 16.27 -5.23
N GLU A 68 2.88 17.52 -5.56
CA GLU A 68 1.76 18.22 -4.92
C GLU A 68 0.44 17.57 -5.18
N ASP A 69 0.30 16.86 -6.29
CA ASP A 69 -0.95 16.23 -6.65
C ASP A 69 -0.97 14.73 -6.28
N PHE A 70 -0.08 14.30 -5.39
CA PHE A 70 -0.03 12.91 -4.99
C PHE A 70 -1.39 12.41 -4.47
N ALA A 71 -1.99 13.16 -3.56
CA ALA A 71 -3.26 12.76 -2.98
C ALA A 71 -4.36 12.62 -4.04
N ASP A 72 -4.38 13.54 -4.98
CA ASP A 72 -5.38 13.50 -6.05
C ASP A 72 -5.18 12.29 -6.95
N LYS A 73 -3.93 11.97 -7.24
CA LYS A 73 -3.64 10.84 -8.10
C LYS A 73 -3.96 9.52 -7.42
N ILE A 74 -3.64 9.41 -6.13
CA ILE A 74 -4.00 8.20 -5.37
C ILE A 74 -5.52 8.05 -5.34
N ALA A 75 -6.23 9.16 -5.18
CA ALA A 75 -7.69 9.10 -5.09
C ALA A 75 -8.34 8.52 -6.34
N LYS A 76 -7.64 8.52 -7.46
CA LYS A 76 -8.18 7.99 -8.70
C LYS A 76 -8.04 6.48 -8.83
N LEU A 77 -7.32 5.85 -7.92
CA LEU A 77 -7.21 4.41 -7.92
C LEU A 77 -8.52 3.78 -7.46
N ASP A 78 -8.63 2.48 -7.69
CA ASP A 78 -9.85 1.75 -7.34
C ASP A 78 -9.81 1.33 -5.88
N LYS A 79 -10.72 1.83 -5.07
CA LYS A 79 -10.76 1.53 -3.63
C LYS A 79 -11.17 0.11 -3.32
N GLU A 80 -11.72 -0.58 -4.29
CA GLU A 80 -12.11 -1.98 -4.10
C GLU A 80 -10.91 -2.92 -4.25
N ARG A 81 -9.77 -2.39 -4.68
CA ARG A 81 -8.61 -3.21 -4.99
C ARG A 81 -7.43 -2.79 -4.13
N THR A 82 -6.70 -3.79 -3.64
CA THR A 82 -5.52 -3.53 -2.82
C THR A 82 -4.48 -2.72 -3.58
N VAL A 83 -3.87 -1.78 -2.90
CA VAL A 83 -2.78 -0.97 -3.45
C VAL A 83 -1.48 -1.47 -2.85
N ALA A 84 -0.53 -1.83 -3.71
CA ALA A 84 0.79 -2.30 -3.28
C ALA A 84 1.78 -1.20 -3.60
N ILE A 85 2.42 -0.65 -2.59
CA ILE A 85 3.23 0.55 -2.71
C ILE A 85 4.69 0.25 -2.41
N TYR A 86 5.60 0.81 -3.20
CA TYR A 86 7.02 0.70 -2.88
C TYR A 86 7.77 1.96 -3.30
N CYS A 87 8.93 2.15 -2.70
CA CYS A 87 9.85 3.19 -3.11
C CYS A 87 11.25 2.57 -3.25
N ARG A 88 12.30 3.34 -3.02
CA ARG A 88 13.65 2.81 -3.18
C ARG A 88 14.06 1.94 -2.01
N SER A 89 13.95 2.45 -0.79
CA SER A 89 14.43 1.77 0.41
C SER A 89 13.36 1.52 1.47
N GLY A 90 12.13 1.96 1.23
CA GLY A 90 11.04 1.74 2.17
C GLY A 90 10.65 2.95 2.99
N ARG A 91 11.32 4.09 2.79
CA ARG A 91 11.05 5.26 3.60
C ARG A 91 9.88 6.08 3.07
N ARG A 92 9.97 6.49 1.82
CA ARG A 92 8.91 7.27 1.19
C ARG A 92 7.61 6.47 1.07
N SER A 93 7.75 5.16 0.87
CA SER A 93 6.58 4.31 0.69
C SER A 93 5.73 4.22 1.96
N LYS A 94 6.35 4.34 3.14
CA LYS A 94 5.57 4.30 4.37
C LYS A 94 4.70 5.53 4.52
N SER A 95 5.24 6.69 4.16
CA SER A 95 4.45 7.92 4.17
C SER A 95 3.32 7.83 3.14
N ALA A 96 3.64 7.33 1.96
CA ALA A 96 2.64 7.17 0.91
C ALA A 96 1.54 6.20 1.35
N ALA A 97 1.94 5.11 2.01
CA ALA A 97 0.98 4.12 2.49
C ALA A 97 0.03 4.72 3.52
N GLU A 98 0.56 5.52 4.44
CA GLU A 98 -0.28 6.18 5.42
C GLU A 98 -1.31 7.08 4.76
N GLN A 99 -0.89 7.82 3.75
CA GLN A 99 -1.81 8.70 3.05
C GLN A 99 -2.89 7.91 2.32
N ALA A 100 -2.51 6.79 1.71
CA ALA A 100 -3.47 5.96 1.00
C ALA A 100 -4.48 5.34 1.95
N VAL A 101 -4.01 4.86 3.11
CA VAL A 101 -4.90 4.29 4.11
C VAL A 101 -5.90 5.33 4.60
N LYS A 102 -5.46 6.57 4.77
CA LYS A 102 -6.37 7.64 5.18
C LYS A 102 -7.46 7.89 4.16
N GLN A 103 -7.18 7.60 2.91
CA GLN A 103 -8.19 7.74 1.87
C GLN A 103 -9.11 6.53 1.76
N GLY A 104 -8.86 5.48 2.55
CA GLY A 104 -9.74 4.33 2.57
C GLY A 104 -9.24 3.13 1.80
N PHE A 105 -7.99 3.15 1.34
CA PHE A 105 -7.44 2.02 0.60
C PHE A 105 -6.89 0.96 1.53
N LYS A 106 -6.93 -0.28 1.07
CA LYS A 106 -6.21 -1.37 1.69
C LYS A 106 -4.83 -1.38 1.06
N VAL A 107 -3.79 -1.35 1.88
CA VAL A 107 -2.43 -1.11 1.40
C VAL A 107 -1.47 -2.16 1.92
N VAL A 108 -0.59 -2.62 1.04
CA VAL A 108 0.57 -3.42 1.41
C VAL A 108 1.80 -2.66 0.90
N GLU A 109 2.87 -2.65 1.67
CA GLU A 109 4.04 -1.84 1.37
C GLU A 109 5.29 -2.70 1.43
N LEU A 110 6.22 -2.50 0.50
CA LEU A 110 7.46 -3.26 0.44
C LEU A 110 8.50 -2.63 1.36
N ASP A 111 8.77 -3.31 2.47
CA ASP A 111 9.59 -2.76 3.54
C ASP A 111 10.98 -2.32 3.10
N GLY A 112 11.66 -3.14 2.35
CA GLY A 112 13.02 -2.81 1.90
C GLY A 112 13.08 -2.07 0.58
N GLY A 113 11.94 -1.75 0.00
CA GLY A 113 11.88 -1.04 -1.26
C GLY A 113 12.43 -1.85 -2.43
N VAL A 114 12.58 -1.18 -3.56
CA VAL A 114 13.04 -1.85 -4.76
C VAL A 114 14.46 -2.40 -4.59
N LEU A 115 15.22 -1.86 -3.65
CA LEU A 115 16.55 -2.39 -3.36
C LEU A 115 16.50 -3.83 -2.88
N SER A 116 15.42 -4.25 -2.27
CA SER A 116 15.27 -5.62 -1.78
C SER A 116 14.57 -6.52 -2.80
N TRP A 117 14.09 -5.95 -3.89
CA TRP A 117 13.33 -6.70 -4.89
C TRP A 117 14.25 -7.61 -5.69
N ARG A 118 13.82 -8.85 -5.84
CA ARG A 118 14.64 -9.82 -6.56
C ARG A 118 14.04 -10.23 -7.90
N GLY A 119 12.89 -9.70 -8.22
CA GLY A 119 12.24 -10.01 -9.47
C GLY A 119 12.72 -9.15 -10.59
N LYS A 120 12.00 -9.24 -11.70
CA LYS A 120 12.29 -8.49 -12.89
C LYS A 120 12.02 -7.02 -12.72
N LEU A 121 12.75 -6.20 -13.44
CA LEU A 121 12.44 -4.78 -13.54
C LEU A 121 12.25 -4.44 -15.01
N GLU A 122 11.37 -3.50 -15.28
CA GLU A 122 11.12 -3.00 -16.63
C GLU A 122 11.56 -1.54 -16.71
N ARG A 123 11.74 -1.07 -17.93
CA ARG A 123 12.04 0.35 -18.16
C ARG A 123 11.01 1.00 -19.01
#